data_d2c0dd715f783612f1075e06af08f57c
#
_entry.id   d2c0dd715f783612f1075e06af08f57c
#
_cell.length_a   1.000
_cell.length_b   1.000
_cell.length_c   1.000
_cell.angle_alpha   90.00
_cell.angle_beta   90.00
_cell.angle_gamma   90.00
#
_symmetry.space_group_name_H-M   'P 1'
#
loop_
_entity.id
_entity.type
_entity.pdbx_description
1 polymer ?
#
loop_
_entity_poly.entity_id
_entity_poly.type
_entity_poly.pdbx_seq_one_letter_code
_entity_poly.pdbx_strand_id
1 'polypeptide(L)'
;MEVVLRPRLGQAQVQDKAREARVVSSVRAAILTVLHPRTTFSVNLQEMEDDGCLEAACVNASCLALLDASVSLKFLLAAVTVVVTAEGELLTDPTSKQLSRSAASLLFVFSSRTSGEGGPLLVSSYTEGRVTPARLQESLAAAHTASLKIFEFYRTSIAKKFSKEMNS
;
A
#
# COMPACT_ATOMS: atom_id res chain seq x y z
N MET A 1 3.23 -17.96 2.83
CA MET A 1 3.01 -16.62 3.35
C MET A 1 1.53 -16.46 3.60
N GLU A 2 1.19 -15.99 4.75
CA GLU A 2 -0.17 -15.72 5.20
C GLU A 2 -0.24 -14.25 5.65
N VAL A 3 -1.28 -13.55 5.28
CA VAL A 3 -1.61 -12.23 5.82
C VAL A 3 -3.00 -12.34 6.40
N VAL A 4 -3.21 -11.89 7.61
CA VAL A 4 -4.49 -11.91 8.30
C VAL A 4 -4.88 -10.48 8.62
N LEU A 5 -5.98 -10.03 8.02
CA LEU A 5 -6.57 -8.72 8.33
C LEU A 5 -7.68 -8.91 9.37
N ARG A 6 -7.51 -8.27 10.52
CA ARG A 6 -8.48 -8.31 11.60
C ARG A 6 -9.21 -6.97 11.66
N PRO A 7 -10.54 -6.96 11.43
CA PRO A 7 -11.34 -5.75 11.55
C PRO A 7 -11.37 -5.26 13.00
N ARG A 8 -11.64 -3.98 13.18
CA ARG A 8 -11.73 -3.34 14.51
C ARG A 8 -12.80 -3.98 15.38
N LEU A 9 -13.95 -4.29 14.82
CA LEU A 9 -15.10 -4.87 15.52
C LEU A 9 -15.73 -6.00 14.71
N GLY A 10 -16.15 -7.07 15.39
CA GLY A 10 -16.92 -8.14 14.78
C GLY A 10 -16.09 -9.22 14.09
N GLN A 11 -16.74 -9.95 13.19
CA GLN A 11 -16.12 -10.99 12.38
C GLN A 11 -15.75 -10.43 11.01
N ALA A 12 -14.65 -10.93 10.44
CA ALA A 12 -14.21 -10.57 9.10
C ALA A 12 -15.31 -10.86 8.05
N GLN A 13 -15.63 -9.85 7.27
CA GLN A 13 -16.62 -9.94 6.19
C GLN A 13 -15.97 -10.46 4.89
N VAL A 14 -16.81 -10.75 3.89
CA VAL A 14 -16.33 -11.18 2.57
C VAL A 14 -15.45 -10.11 1.92
N GLN A 15 -15.77 -8.83 2.13
CA GLN A 15 -14.97 -7.70 1.63
C GLN A 15 -13.58 -7.65 2.26
N ASP A 16 -13.45 -7.95 3.56
CA ASP A 16 -12.16 -7.98 4.25
C ASP A 16 -11.26 -9.09 3.70
N LYS A 17 -11.82 -10.24 3.36
CA LYS A 17 -11.08 -11.31 2.70
C LYS A 17 -10.60 -10.93 1.30
N ALA A 18 -11.40 -10.17 0.56
CA ALA A 18 -10.99 -9.66 -0.75
C ALA A 18 -9.85 -8.64 -0.63
N ARG A 19 -9.92 -7.74 0.35
CA ARG A 19 -8.83 -6.79 0.70
C ARG A 19 -7.57 -7.53 1.12
N GLU A 20 -7.71 -8.51 2.00
CA GLU A 20 -6.62 -9.38 2.45
C GLU A 20 -5.91 -10.05 1.26
N ALA A 21 -6.65 -10.63 0.32
CA ALA A 21 -6.08 -11.28 -0.85
C ALA A 21 -5.28 -10.31 -1.74
N ARG A 22 -5.72 -9.04 -1.90
CA ARG A 22 -5.01 -8.00 -2.63
C ARG A 22 -3.72 -7.59 -1.92
N VAL A 23 -3.77 -7.42 -0.60
CA VAL A 23 -2.58 -7.13 0.23
C VAL A 23 -1.58 -8.28 0.13
N VAL A 24 -2.03 -9.54 0.29
CA VAL A 24 -1.18 -10.74 0.14
C VAL A 24 -0.47 -10.74 -1.20
N SER A 25 -1.19 -10.49 -2.29
CA SER A 25 -0.64 -10.50 -3.64
C SER A 25 0.49 -9.47 -3.79
N SER A 26 0.26 -8.24 -3.34
CA SER A 26 1.23 -7.15 -3.41
C SER A 26 2.47 -7.42 -2.57
N VAL A 27 2.28 -7.83 -1.31
CA VAL A 27 3.37 -8.09 -0.36
C VAL A 27 4.20 -9.31 -0.79
N ARG A 28 3.56 -10.37 -1.28
CA ARG A 28 4.25 -11.56 -1.81
C ARG A 28 5.18 -11.23 -2.97
N ALA A 29 4.81 -10.30 -3.85
CA ALA A 29 5.65 -9.87 -4.95
C ALA A 29 6.97 -9.22 -4.49
N ALA A 30 6.96 -8.55 -3.33
CA ALA A 30 8.11 -7.85 -2.78
C ALA A 30 9.12 -8.76 -2.06
N ILE A 31 8.69 -9.89 -1.50
CA ILE A 31 9.57 -10.77 -0.71
C ILE A 31 10.53 -11.56 -1.61
N LEU A 32 11.80 -11.59 -1.23
CA LEU A 32 12.82 -12.41 -1.88
C LEU A 32 12.77 -13.86 -1.34
N THR A 33 11.82 -14.64 -1.84
CA THR A 33 11.52 -16.00 -1.36
C THR A 33 12.69 -16.97 -1.47
N VAL A 34 13.63 -16.73 -2.38
CA VAL A 34 14.82 -17.58 -2.59
C VAL A 34 15.71 -17.64 -1.35
N LEU A 35 15.78 -16.55 -0.58
CA LEU A 35 16.58 -16.50 0.65
C LEU A 35 15.88 -17.12 1.86
N HIS A 36 14.61 -17.48 1.73
CA HIS A 36 13.81 -18.02 2.83
C HIS A 36 13.15 -19.35 2.45
N PRO A 37 13.96 -20.40 2.12
CA PRO A 37 13.41 -21.71 1.80
C PRO A 37 12.76 -22.34 3.03
N ARG A 38 11.58 -22.95 2.85
CA ARG A 38 10.83 -23.63 3.92
C ARG A 38 10.41 -22.73 5.09
N THR A 39 10.37 -21.42 4.88
CA THR A 39 9.95 -20.46 5.91
C THR A 39 8.52 -20.01 5.66
N THR A 40 7.71 -19.97 6.69
CA THR A 40 6.37 -19.38 6.65
C THR A 40 6.41 -17.98 7.25
N PHE A 41 5.94 -17.00 6.48
CA PHE A 41 5.71 -15.63 6.97
C PHE A 41 4.23 -15.47 7.32
N SER A 42 3.96 -14.96 8.50
CA SER A 42 2.62 -14.54 8.92
C SER A 42 2.65 -13.05 9.25
N VAL A 43 1.85 -12.27 8.54
CA VAL A 43 1.68 -10.83 8.76
C VAL A 43 0.29 -10.62 9.33
N ASN A 44 0.21 -10.18 10.59
CA ASN A 44 -1.05 -9.87 11.23
C ASN A 44 -1.28 -8.37 11.20
N LEU A 45 -2.35 -7.95 10.55
CA LEU A 45 -2.78 -6.56 10.44
C LEU A 45 -4.01 -6.37 11.32
N GLN A 46 -3.93 -5.51 12.30
CA GLN A 46 -5.05 -5.13 13.16
C GLN A 46 -5.54 -3.74 12.76
N GLU A 47 -6.77 -3.66 12.30
CA GLU A 47 -7.42 -2.39 12.05
C GLU A 47 -7.69 -1.69 13.38
N MET A 48 -7.14 -0.49 13.55
CA MET A 48 -7.41 0.37 14.70
C MET A 48 -8.50 1.38 14.38
N GLU A 49 -8.43 1.99 13.21
CA GLU A 49 -9.39 2.95 12.69
C GLU A 49 -9.30 2.99 11.16
N ASP A 50 -10.43 3.09 10.46
CA ASP A 50 -10.50 3.25 9.01
C ASP A 50 -11.21 4.55 8.67
N ASP A 51 -10.50 5.47 8.03
CA ASP A 51 -11.08 6.69 7.45
C ASP A 51 -10.94 6.71 5.92
N GLY A 52 -10.93 5.52 5.27
CA GLY A 52 -11.12 5.39 3.83
C GLY A 52 -9.95 4.79 3.03
N CYS A 53 -8.72 4.73 3.55
CA CYS A 53 -7.54 4.24 2.84
C CYS A 53 -6.95 2.97 3.45
N LEU A 54 -7.78 2.09 4.02
CA LEU A 54 -7.36 0.91 4.76
C LEU A 54 -6.41 0.00 3.97
N GLU A 55 -6.71 -0.29 2.70
CA GLU A 55 -5.88 -1.19 1.89
C GLU A 55 -4.48 -0.63 1.63
N ALA A 56 -4.39 0.67 1.29
CA ALA A 56 -3.10 1.32 1.10
C ALA A 56 -2.29 1.33 2.41
N ALA A 57 -2.95 1.64 3.53
CA ALA A 57 -2.33 1.59 4.85
C ALA A 57 -1.84 0.19 5.21
N CYS A 58 -2.61 -0.87 4.93
CA CYS A 58 -2.23 -2.26 5.15
C CYS A 58 -0.97 -2.66 4.36
N VAL A 59 -0.89 -2.30 3.07
CA VAL A 59 0.30 -2.58 2.25
C VAL A 59 1.52 -1.83 2.78
N ASN A 60 1.36 -0.55 3.12
CA ASN A 60 2.44 0.28 3.64
C ASN A 60 2.93 -0.20 5.01
N ALA A 61 2.00 -0.53 5.92
CA ALA A 61 2.33 -1.09 7.24
C ALA A 61 3.02 -2.45 7.11
N SER A 62 2.56 -3.34 6.21
CA SER A 62 3.20 -4.62 5.94
C SER A 62 4.64 -4.45 5.45
N CYS A 63 4.89 -3.47 4.58
CA CYS A 63 6.23 -3.17 4.08
C CYS A 63 7.17 -2.75 5.22
N LEU A 64 6.71 -1.84 6.10
CA LEU A 64 7.49 -1.40 7.27
C LEU A 64 7.72 -2.53 8.28
N ALA A 65 6.72 -3.37 8.54
CA ALA A 65 6.85 -4.51 9.44
C ALA A 65 7.87 -5.53 8.92
N LEU A 66 7.90 -5.80 7.62
CA LEU A 66 8.88 -6.68 7.00
C LEU A 66 10.30 -6.10 7.04
N LEU A 67 10.45 -4.78 6.89
CA LEU A 67 11.72 -4.10 7.07
C LEU A 67 12.20 -4.19 8.52
N ASP A 68 11.30 -3.97 9.48
CA ASP A 68 11.60 -4.07 10.90
C ASP A 68 12.00 -5.49 11.32
N ALA A 69 11.35 -6.50 10.75
CA ALA A 69 11.68 -7.90 10.91
C ALA A 69 12.93 -8.34 10.14
N SER A 70 13.64 -7.42 9.47
CA SER A 70 14.85 -7.71 8.68
C SER A 70 14.62 -8.77 7.57
N VAL A 71 13.42 -8.87 7.04
CA VAL A 71 13.10 -9.78 5.94
C VAL A 71 13.66 -9.23 4.65
N SER A 72 14.39 -10.08 3.90
CA SER A 72 14.97 -9.68 2.62
C SER A 72 13.89 -9.43 1.56
N LEU A 73 13.79 -8.18 1.10
CA LEU A 73 12.85 -7.73 0.10
C LEU A 73 13.57 -7.48 -1.25
N LYS A 74 12.88 -7.75 -2.34
CA LYS A 74 13.32 -7.40 -3.71
C LYS A 74 13.24 -5.88 -3.94
N PHE A 75 12.23 -5.25 -3.37
CA PHE A 75 11.92 -3.83 -3.43
C PHE A 75 10.96 -3.46 -2.30
N LEU A 76 10.91 -2.18 -1.96
CA LEU A 76 9.90 -1.65 -1.05
C LEU A 76 8.61 -1.38 -1.79
N LEU A 77 7.50 -1.40 -1.06
CA LEU A 77 6.16 -1.10 -1.59
C LEU A 77 5.67 0.24 -1.06
N ALA A 78 5.05 1.02 -1.92
CA ALA A 78 4.29 2.20 -1.54
C ALA A 78 2.92 2.15 -2.21
N ALA A 79 1.87 2.08 -1.42
CA ALA A 79 0.50 2.03 -1.87
C ALA A 79 -0.19 3.38 -1.65
N VAL A 80 -0.93 3.83 -2.65
CA VAL A 80 -1.65 5.10 -2.66
C VAL A 80 -3.07 4.87 -3.16
N THR A 81 -4.05 5.38 -2.43
CA THR A 81 -5.44 5.42 -2.87
C THR A 81 -5.74 6.79 -3.50
N VAL A 82 -6.34 6.77 -4.67
CA VAL A 82 -6.81 7.96 -5.39
C VAL A 82 -8.29 7.78 -5.69
N VAL A 83 -9.09 8.80 -5.51
CA VAL A 83 -10.50 8.79 -5.91
C VAL A 83 -10.77 9.84 -6.96
N VAL A 84 -11.73 9.53 -7.81
CA VAL A 84 -12.32 10.47 -8.76
C VAL A 84 -13.68 10.89 -8.21
N THR A 85 -13.87 12.18 -7.96
CA THR A 85 -15.17 12.70 -7.50
C THR A 85 -16.21 12.70 -8.63
N ALA A 86 -17.46 12.90 -8.29
CA ALA A 86 -18.54 13.02 -9.29
C ALA A 86 -18.31 14.21 -10.24
N GLU A 87 -17.64 15.27 -9.76
CA GLU A 87 -17.27 16.45 -10.55
C GLU A 87 -16.02 16.22 -11.42
N GLY A 88 -15.36 15.05 -11.25
CA GLY A 88 -14.17 14.68 -12.00
C GLY A 88 -12.86 15.18 -11.39
N GLU A 89 -12.86 15.68 -10.16
CA GLU A 89 -11.65 16.03 -9.44
C GLU A 89 -10.93 14.80 -8.92
N LEU A 90 -9.59 14.88 -8.82
CA LEU A 90 -8.73 13.83 -8.28
C LEU A 90 -8.34 14.18 -6.86
N LEU A 91 -8.61 13.27 -5.92
CA LEU A 91 -8.17 13.38 -4.54
C LEU A 91 -7.28 12.19 -4.19
N THR A 92 -6.08 12.48 -3.69
CA THR A 92 -5.18 11.49 -3.11
C THR A 92 -5.42 11.39 -1.62
N ASP A 93 -5.40 10.17 -1.08
CA ASP A 93 -5.63 9.90 0.34
C ASP A 93 -7.02 10.40 0.83
N PRO A 94 -8.12 9.91 0.23
CA PRO A 94 -9.45 10.37 0.53
C PRO A 94 -9.91 9.91 1.93
N THR A 95 -10.71 10.74 2.57
CA THR A 95 -11.43 10.35 3.78
C THR A 95 -12.61 9.42 3.44
N SER A 96 -13.12 8.69 4.43
CA SER A 96 -14.27 7.79 4.28
C SER A 96 -15.51 8.48 3.67
N LYS A 97 -15.75 9.76 4.05
CA LYS A 97 -16.83 10.58 3.49
C LYS A 97 -16.61 10.93 2.02
N GLN A 98 -15.37 11.19 1.62
CA GLN A 98 -15.02 11.47 0.24
C GLN A 98 -15.08 10.20 -0.61
N LEU A 99 -14.62 9.07 -0.06
CA LEU A 99 -14.69 7.77 -0.71
C LEU A 99 -16.15 7.37 -1.01
N SER A 100 -17.07 7.54 -0.06
CA SER A 100 -18.49 7.21 -0.24
C SER A 100 -19.22 8.06 -1.28
N ARG A 101 -18.69 9.25 -1.61
CA ARG A 101 -19.24 10.16 -2.62
C ARG A 101 -18.50 10.11 -3.96
N SER A 102 -17.43 9.33 -4.04
CA SER A 102 -16.61 9.23 -5.24
C SER A 102 -17.32 8.44 -6.34
N ALA A 103 -17.04 8.78 -7.59
CA ALA A 103 -17.50 8.04 -8.77
C ALA A 103 -16.65 6.78 -8.98
N ALA A 104 -15.38 6.83 -8.59
CA ALA A 104 -14.47 5.71 -8.65
C ALA A 104 -13.35 5.82 -7.62
N SER A 105 -12.87 4.67 -7.17
CA SER A 105 -11.72 4.51 -6.30
C SER A 105 -10.63 3.69 -6.99
N LEU A 106 -9.39 4.13 -6.87
CA LEU A 106 -8.23 3.49 -7.49
C LEU A 106 -7.15 3.29 -6.41
N LEU A 107 -6.69 2.07 -6.29
CA LEU A 107 -5.53 1.72 -5.48
C LEU A 107 -4.35 1.43 -6.41
N PHE A 108 -3.24 2.12 -6.23
CA PHE A 108 -2.00 1.88 -6.94
C PHE A 108 -0.91 1.46 -5.96
N VAL A 109 -0.16 0.44 -6.31
CA VAL A 109 0.98 -0.04 -5.52
C VAL A 109 2.23 0.08 -6.37
N PHE A 110 3.21 0.83 -5.88
CA PHE A 110 4.49 1.09 -6.55
C PHE A 110 5.63 0.37 -5.85
N SER A 111 6.65 0.02 -6.62
CA SER A 111 7.92 -0.51 -6.10
C SER A 111 8.97 0.60 -6.01
N SER A 112 9.90 0.48 -5.06
CA SER A 112 11.07 1.36 -4.98
C SER A 112 12.10 1.15 -6.10
N ARG A 113 11.91 0.13 -6.96
CA ARG A 113 12.76 -0.06 -8.15
C ARG A 113 12.44 1.00 -9.18
N THR A 114 13.48 1.57 -9.74
CA THR A 114 13.37 2.55 -10.82
C THR A 114 13.69 1.88 -12.15
N SER A 115 12.98 2.25 -13.20
CA SER A 115 13.34 1.87 -14.57
C SER A 115 13.99 3.08 -15.24
N GLY A 116 15.31 3.18 -15.17
CA GLY A 116 16.05 4.32 -15.69
C GLY A 116 15.66 5.64 -15.00
N GLU A 117 15.36 6.67 -15.77
CA GLU A 117 14.95 7.99 -15.28
C GLU A 117 13.46 8.06 -14.86
N GLY A 118 12.70 6.98 -15.03
CA GLY A 118 11.22 6.97 -14.90
C GLY A 118 10.65 6.90 -13.49
N GLY A 119 11.49 6.75 -12.44
CA GLY A 119 11.00 6.65 -11.04
C GLY A 119 10.37 5.29 -10.68
N PRO A 120 9.54 5.22 -9.62
CA PRO A 120 8.94 3.99 -9.11
C PRO A 120 8.09 3.24 -10.13
N LEU A 121 8.22 1.90 -10.18
CA LEU A 121 7.46 1.04 -11.09
C LEU A 121 6.12 0.62 -10.47
N LEU A 122 5.07 0.62 -11.27
CA LEU A 122 3.76 0.09 -10.87
C LEU A 122 3.84 -1.43 -10.71
N VAL A 123 3.47 -1.93 -9.54
CA VAL A 123 3.40 -3.37 -9.19
C VAL A 123 2.01 -3.91 -9.40
N SER A 124 1.01 -3.19 -8.88
CA SER A 124 -0.39 -3.56 -9.03
C SER A 124 -1.29 -2.33 -9.03
N SER A 125 -2.43 -2.46 -9.68
CA SER A 125 -3.50 -1.48 -9.66
C SER A 125 -4.84 -2.18 -9.47
N TYR A 126 -5.69 -1.56 -8.68
CA TYR A 126 -7.06 -2.00 -8.48
C TYR A 126 -7.99 -0.81 -8.67
N THR A 127 -9.02 -0.98 -9.47
CA THR A 127 -9.98 0.09 -9.78
C THR A 127 -11.38 -0.38 -9.47
N GLU A 128 -12.12 0.40 -8.72
CA GLU A 128 -13.52 0.19 -8.42
C GLU A 128 -14.33 1.41 -8.93
N GLY A 129 -15.42 1.16 -9.63
CA GLY A 129 -16.25 2.21 -10.24
C GLY A 129 -15.96 2.45 -11.72
N ARG A 130 -16.41 3.59 -12.24
CA ARG A 130 -16.28 3.94 -13.66
C ARG A 130 -15.25 5.03 -13.86
N VAL A 131 -14.21 4.73 -14.62
CA VAL A 131 -13.11 5.67 -14.93
C VAL A 131 -12.86 5.71 -16.42
N THR A 132 -12.65 6.89 -16.96
CA THR A 132 -12.18 7.05 -18.33
C THR A 132 -10.66 6.82 -18.42
N PRO A 133 -10.13 6.36 -19.57
CA PRO A 133 -8.70 6.14 -19.72
C PRO A 133 -7.83 7.39 -19.42
N ALA A 134 -8.31 8.57 -19.79
CA ALA A 134 -7.62 9.82 -19.50
C ALA A 134 -7.50 10.07 -17.99
N ARG A 135 -8.60 9.90 -17.24
CA ARG A 135 -8.61 10.05 -15.77
C ARG A 135 -7.76 8.99 -15.08
N LEU A 136 -7.72 7.78 -15.63
CA LEU A 136 -6.83 6.73 -15.11
C LEU A 136 -5.36 7.15 -15.21
N GLN A 137 -4.94 7.72 -16.34
CA GLN A 137 -3.56 8.20 -16.52
C GLN A 137 -3.22 9.37 -15.59
N GLU A 138 -4.12 10.32 -15.43
CA GLU A 138 -3.96 11.44 -14.49
C GLU A 138 -3.87 10.94 -13.03
N SER A 139 -4.73 9.99 -12.64
CA SER A 139 -4.71 9.36 -11.32
C SER A 139 -3.41 8.61 -11.07
N LEU A 140 -2.90 7.91 -12.08
CA LEU A 140 -1.63 7.21 -12.00
C LEU A 140 -0.46 8.18 -11.79
N ALA A 141 -0.43 9.31 -12.49
CA ALA A 141 0.61 10.33 -12.33
C ALA A 141 0.57 10.98 -10.93
N ALA A 142 -0.64 11.28 -10.43
CA ALA A 142 -0.82 11.79 -9.06
C ALA A 142 -0.36 10.78 -8.01
N ALA A 143 -0.75 9.52 -8.15
CA ALA A 143 -0.35 8.44 -7.25
C ALA A 143 1.17 8.18 -7.29
N HIS A 144 1.79 8.25 -8.46
CA HIS A 144 3.23 8.13 -8.62
C HIS A 144 3.97 9.22 -7.81
N THR A 145 3.54 10.47 -7.92
CA THR A 145 4.11 11.58 -7.15
C THR A 145 3.93 11.39 -5.64
N ALA A 146 2.76 10.91 -5.20
CA ALA A 146 2.49 10.62 -3.79
C ALA A 146 3.36 9.45 -3.27
N SER A 147 3.62 8.43 -4.09
CA SER A 147 4.44 7.27 -3.70
C SER A 147 5.88 7.66 -3.34
N LEU A 148 6.44 8.68 -3.99
CA LEU A 148 7.79 9.19 -3.68
C LEU A 148 7.87 9.72 -2.25
N LYS A 149 6.82 10.41 -1.77
CA LYS A 149 6.74 10.91 -0.38
C LYS A 149 6.69 9.77 0.63
N ILE A 150 6.00 8.66 0.29
CA ILE A 150 5.95 7.46 1.14
C ILE A 150 7.34 6.82 1.25
N PHE A 151 8.07 6.68 0.14
CA PHE A 151 9.43 6.15 0.18
C PHE A 151 10.39 7.04 0.98
N GLU A 152 10.26 8.36 0.88
CA GLU A 152 11.03 9.31 1.70
C GLU A 152 10.68 9.17 3.19
N PHE A 153 9.41 9.03 3.52
CA PHE A 153 8.95 8.74 4.87
C PHE A 153 9.58 7.46 5.43
N TYR A 154 9.64 6.38 4.66
CA TYR A 154 10.29 5.14 5.09
C TYR A 154 11.77 5.36 5.41
N ARG A 155 12.51 6.03 4.54
CA ARG A 155 13.93 6.33 4.77
C ARG A 155 14.13 7.13 6.06
N THR A 156 13.33 8.17 6.25
CA THR A 156 13.41 9.02 7.45
C THR A 156 13.05 8.25 8.72
N SER A 157 12.02 7.41 8.69
CA SER A 157 11.57 6.62 9.84
C SER A 157 12.62 5.60 10.26
N ILE A 158 13.19 4.89 9.29
CA ILE A 158 14.24 3.90 9.53
C ILE A 158 15.51 4.58 10.05
N ALA A 159 15.95 5.69 9.46
CA ALA A 159 17.11 6.43 9.91
C ALA A 159 16.95 6.92 11.36
N LYS A 160 15.75 7.41 11.73
CA LYS A 160 15.44 7.82 13.11
C LYS A 160 15.48 6.65 14.09
N LYS A 161 14.99 5.47 13.70
CA LYS A 161 15.02 4.28 14.54
C LYS A 161 16.46 3.87 14.83
N PHE A 162 17.27 3.66 13.80
CA PHE A 162 18.67 3.24 13.96
C PHE A 162 19.53 4.28 14.70
N SER A 163 19.31 5.58 14.49
CA SER A 163 20.04 6.60 15.24
C SER A 163 19.73 6.59 16.74
N LYS A 164 18.52 6.19 17.15
CA LYS A 164 18.17 6.02 18.56
C LYS A 164 18.82 4.77 19.17
N GLU A 165 18.84 3.67 18.43
CA GLU A 165 19.45 2.41 18.88
C GLU A 165 20.96 2.50 19.02
N MET A 166 21.64 3.33 18.18
CA MET A 166 23.09 3.57 18.28
C MET A 166 23.47 4.50 19.46
N ASN A 167 22.53 5.28 19.98
CA ASN A 167 22.78 6.25 21.07
C ASN A 167 22.27 5.74 22.44
N SER A 168 21.73 4.55 22.50
CA SER A 168 21.30 3.87 23.74
C SER A 168 22.23 2.72 24.09
#